data_830dec0f27608348a24d420e4600ac05
#
_entry.id   830dec0f27608348a24d420e4600ac05
#
_cell.length_a   1.000
_cell.length_b   1.000
_cell.length_c   1.000
_cell.angle_alpha   90.00
_cell.angle_beta   90.00
_cell.angle_gamma   90.00
#
_symmetry.space_group_name_H-M   'P 1'
#
loop_
_entity.id
_entity.type
_entity.pdbx_description
1 polymer ?
#
loop_
_entity_poly.entity_id
_entity_poly.type
_entity_poly.pdbx_seq_one_letter_code
_entity_poly.pdbx_strand_id
1 'polypeptide(L)'
;MSRVYNFSAGPAVLPESVLQEAAAEMLDYRGTGMSVMEMSHRSKTYQAIIDQAEADLRTLMGIPDNYKVLFMQGGASQQFAMVPMNLMKTKVADYIITGQWAKKAWQEAKMYGTANAVSSSADKTFSYIPDCSDLPIDENADYVYICENNTIYGTKFWQLPNTKGKPLVSDVSSCFLSEPVDVTKYGMLYGGVQKNIGPAGVVIAVIREDLITEDVLPGTPTMLRYKTHADNGSMYNTPPAYGIYICGKVFQWLLSMGGLEAIRERNVAKAKVLYDFLDASQLFHGTVVKKDRSLMNVPFVTGDAELDAKFVKAAEAAGFVSLKGHRTVGGMRASIYNAMPVEGVQKLVDFMKQFETEN
;
A
#
# COMPACT_ATOMS: atom_id res chain seq x y z
N MET A 1 16.22 17.67 18.47
CA MET A 1 16.89 16.59 17.69
C MET A 1 16.33 16.64 16.29
N SER A 2 17.16 16.56 15.26
CA SER A 2 16.66 16.38 13.88
C SER A 2 16.08 14.97 13.72
N ARG A 3 14.98 14.81 12.98
CA ARG A 3 14.40 13.49 12.68
C ARG A 3 15.35 12.72 11.76
N VAL A 4 15.42 11.40 11.94
CA VAL A 4 16.12 10.50 11.01
C VAL A 4 15.35 10.36 9.70
N TYR A 5 16.04 10.00 8.61
CA TYR A 5 15.40 9.61 7.36
C TYR A 5 15.00 8.13 7.45
N ASN A 6 13.72 7.87 7.65
CA ASN A 6 13.17 6.53 7.81
C ASN A 6 12.73 5.94 6.46
N PHE A 7 13.49 4.94 5.97
CA PHE A 7 13.21 4.20 4.73
C PHE A 7 12.45 2.88 4.96
N SER A 8 11.79 2.72 6.11
CA SER A 8 11.03 1.52 6.42
C SER A 8 9.93 1.25 5.39
N ALA A 9 9.75 -0.02 5.07
CA ALA A 9 8.68 -0.46 4.15
C ALA A 9 7.28 -0.50 4.76
N GLY A 10 7.19 -0.38 6.09
CA GLY A 10 5.94 -0.33 6.84
C GLY A 10 6.05 -1.01 8.22
N PRO A 11 5.58 -0.32 9.29
CA PRO A 11 5.13 1.08 9.32
C PRO A 11 6.17 2.05 8.77
N ALA A 12 5.72 3.05 7.98
CA ALA A 12 6.61 3.94 7.25
C ALA A 12 6.55 5.39 7.79
N VAL A 13 7.36 6.26 7.20
CA VAL A 13 7.37 7.67 7.51
C VAL A 13 6.00 8.31 7.26
N LEU A 14 5.57 9.20 8.18
CA LEU A 14 4.38 10.04 8.04
C LEU A 14 4.79 11.50 7.80
N PRO A 15 3.92 12.31 7.17
CA PRO A 15 4.18 13.74 7.03
C PRO A 15 4.37 14.39 8.39
N GLU A 16 5.43 15.18 8.55
CA GLU A 16 5.76 15.80 9.84
C GLU A 16 4.67 16.76 10.30
N SER A 17 4.07 17.53 9.37
CA SER A 17 2.95 18.42 9.68
C SER A 17 1.74 17.67 10.25
N VAL A 18 1.44 16.48 9.73
CA VAL A 18 0.37 15.62 10.26
C VAL A 18 0.68 15.18 11.69
N LEU A 19 1.93 14.80 11.97
CA LEU A 19 2.34 14.41 13.33
C LEU A 19 2.30 15.59 14.30
N GLN A 20 2.71 16.77 13.86
CA GLN A 20 2.66 18.00 14.67
C GLN A 20 1.21 18.40 14.99
N GLU A 21 0.31 18.35 14.00
CA GLU A 21 -1.10 18.63 14.20
C GLU A 21 -1.75 17.61 15.15
N ALA A 22 -1.47 16.31 14.94
CA ALA A 22 -1.95 15.26 15.83
C ALA A 22 -1.43 15.41 17.27
N ALA A 23 -0.19 15.84 17.45
CA ALA A 23 0.39 16.11 18.76
C ALA A 23 -0.28 17.32 19.44
N ALA A 24 -0.60 18.37 18.69
CA ALA A 24 -1.31 19.54 19.21
C ALA A 24 -2.75 19.21 19.65
N GLU A 25 -3.42 18.30 18.93
CA GLU A 25 -4.78 17.84 19.22
C GLU A 25 -4.83 16.63 20.19
N MET A 26 -3.67 16.16 20.70
CA MET A 26 -3.59 14.93 21.49
C MET A 26 -4.41 14.94 22.78
N LEU A 27 -4.43 16.04 23.49
CA LEU A 27 -5.19 16.20 24.75
C LEU A 27 -6.55 16.83 24.55
N ASP A 28 -6.69 17.66 23.51
CA ASP A 28 -7.92 18.40 23.26
C ASP A 28 -8.17 18.55 21.76
N TYR A 29 -8.98 17.66 21.20
CA TYR A 29 -9.40 17.76 19.82
C TYR A 29 -10.37 18.93 19.66
N ARG A 30 -9.87 20.02 19.07
CA ARG A 30 -10.67 21.20 18.64
C ARG A 30 -11.61 21.76 19.73
N GLY A 31 -11.16 21.81 20.97
CA GLY A 31 -11.91 22.37 22.10
C GLY A 31 -12.97 21.44 22.71
N THR A 32 -12.90 20.14 22.41
CA THR A 32 -13.81 19.14 23.02
C THR A 32 -13.43 18.75 24.44
N GLY A 33 -12.21 19.11 24.86
CA GLY A 33 -11.66 18.73 26.18
C GLY A 33 -11.24 17.28 26.28
N MET A 34 -11.15 16.55 25.14
CA MET A 34 -10.73 15.14 25.12
C MET A 34 -9.93 14.77 23.87
N SER A 35 -9.11 13.74 23.98
CA SER A 35 -8.41 13.12 22.84
C SER A 35 -9.38 12.38 21.93
N VAL A 36 -9.04 12.30 20.63
CA VAL A 36 -9.75 11.40 19.70
C VAL A 36 -9.71 9.94 20.17
N MET A 37 -8.64 9.53 20.90
CA MET A 37 -8.53 8.18 21.46
C MET A 37 -9.57 7.86 22.55
N GLU A 38 -10.11 8.90 23.21
CA GLU A 38 -11.09 8.75 24.29
C GLU A 38 -12.53 8.91 23.82
N MET A 39 -12.73 9.37 22.57
CA MET A 39 -14.06 9.64 22.03
C MET A 39 -14.86 8.36 21.80
N SER A 40 -16.11 8.35 22.21
CA SER A 40 -17.05 7.36 21.74
C SER A 40 -17.19 7.45 20.22
N HIS A 41 -17.02 6.33 19.51
CA HIS A 41 -17.24 6.26 18.06
C HIS A 41 -18.69 6.53 17.66
N ARG A 42 -19.63 6.56 18.63
CA ARG A 42 -21.04 6.92 18.45
C ARG A 42 -21.32 8.40 18.71
N SER A 43 -20.29 9.19 19.05
CA SER A 43 -20.44 10.63 19.24
C SER A 43 -20.54 11.35 17.88
N LYS A 44 -21.26 12.49 17.86
CA LYS A 44 -21.34 13.34 16.67
C LYS A 44 -19.97 13.85 16.21
N THR A 45 -19.06 14.09 17.17
CA THR A 45 -17.70 14.54 16.87
C THR A 45 -16.92 13.48 16.11
N TYR A 46 -16.98 12.22 16.57
CA TYR A 46 -16.28 11.13 15.85
C TYR A 46 -16.94 10.83 14.51
N GLN A 47 -18.27 10.87 14.42
CA GLN A 47 -18.97 10.74 13.14
C GLN A 47 -18.44 11.74 12.12
N ALA A 48 -18.27 13.00 12.50
CA ALA A 48 -17.72 14.03 11.62
C ALA A 48 -16.26 13.72 11.18
N ILE A 49 -15.46 13.08 12.05
CA ILE A 49 -14.08 12.67 11.70
C ILE A 49 -14.07 11.60 10.61
N ILE A 50 -14.86 10.53 10.78
CA ILE A 50 -14.88 9.44 9.80
C ILE A 50 -15.55 9.85 8.48
N ASP A 51 -16.62 10.65 8.55
CA ASP A 51 -17.31 11.18 7.35
C ASP A 51 -16.37 12.08 6.54
N GLN A 52 -15.60 12.94 7.21
CA GLN A 52 -14.63 13.80 6.54
C GLN A 52 -13.50 12.97 5.92
N ALA A 53 -13.00 11.94 6.63
CA ALA A 53 -11.98 11.07 6.09
C ALA A 53 -12.46 10.33 4.82
N GLU A 54 -13.71 9.84 4.81
CA GLU A 54 -14.30 9.24 3.62
C GLU A 54 -14.46 10.27 2.49
N ALA A 55 -14.97 11.47 2.77
CA ALA A 55 -15.17 12.53 1.78
C ALA A 55 -13.84 12.95 1.12
N ASP A 56 -12.79 13.12 1.92
CA ASP A 56 -11.46 13.49 1.43
C ASP A 56 -10.86 12.37 0.55
N LEU A 57 -11.03 11.11 0.95
CA LEU A 57 -10.58 9.97 0.15
C LEU A 57 -11.33 9.88 -1.18
N ARG A 58 -12.67 10.07 -1.15
CA ARG A 58 -13.50 10.11 -2.37
C ARG A 58 -13.04 11.21 -3.31
N THR A 59 -12.73 12.39 -2.77
CA THR A 59 -12.22 13.52 -3.55
C THR A 59 -10.86 13.22 -4.17
N LEU A 60 -9.92 12.67 -3.40
CA LEU A 60 -8.58 12.34 -3.89
C LEU A 60 -8.59 11.33 -5.04
N MET A 61 -9.42 10.30 -4.93
CA MET A 61 -9.45 9.19 -5.89
C MET A 61 -10.54 9.32 -6.96
N GLY A 62 -11.44 10.31 -6.87
CA GLY A 62 -12.60 10.39 -7.76
C GLY A 62 -13.51 9.17 -7.63
N ILE A 63 -13.77 8.69 -6.39
CA ILE A 63 -14.55 7.47 -6.15
C ILE A 63 -16.03 7.71 -6.49
N PRO A 64 -16.61 6.95 -7.44
CA PRO A 64 -18.02 7.06 -7.80
C PRO A 64 -18.95 6.61 -6.67
N ASP A 65 -20.22 7.06 -6.72
CA ASP A 65 -21.22 6.75 -5.68
C ASP A 65 -21.57 5.26 -5.57
N ASN A 66 -21.38 4.52 -6.65
CA ASN A 66 -21.60 3.06 -6.70
C ASN A 66 -20.42 2.24 -6.12
N TYR A 67 -19.51 2.90 -5.39
CA TYR A 67 -18.46 2.26 -4.60
C TYR A 67 -18.63 2.60 -3.11
N LYS A 68 -18.43 1.61 -2.25
CA LYS A 68 -18.37 1.79 -0.79
C LYS A 68 -16.92 1.92 -0.34
N VAL A 69 -16.68 2.85 0.56
CA VAL A 69 -15.41 3.00 1.28
C VAL A 69 -15.56 2.37 2.65
N LEU A 70 -14.70 1.42 2.99
CA LEU A 70 -14.75 0.70 4.25
C LEU A 70 -13.44 0.92 5.02
N PHE A 71 -13.56 1.35 6.27
CA PHE A 71 -12.45 1.42 7.23
C PHE A 71 -12.52 0.19 8.14
N MET A 72 -11.52 -0.67 8.08
CA MET A 72 -11.51 -1.96 8.78
C MET A 72 -10.23 -2.16 9.57
N GLN A 73 -10.25 -3.18 10.43
CA GLN A 73 -9.09 -3.68 11.17
C GLN A 73 -8.47 -4.90 10.45
N GLY A 74 -7.49 -5.55 11.08
CA GLY A 74 -6.97 -6.86 10.66
C GLY A 74 -5.78 -6.81 9.70
N GLY A 75 -5.38 -5.63 9.21
CA GLY A 75 -4.32 -5.47 8.23
C GLY A 75 -4.67 -6.07 6.86
N ALA A 76 -3.83 -5.82 5.85
CA ALA A 76 -4.03 -6.36 4.50
C ALA A 76 -4.03 -7.90 4.48
N SER A 77 -3.35 -8.55 5.42
CA SER A 77 -3.34 -10.02 5.48
C SER A 77 -4.71 -10.64 5.79
N GLN A 78 -5.57 -9.96 6.56
CA GLN A 78 -6.93 -10.42 6.78
C GLN A 78 -7.76 -10.37 5.50
N GLN A 79 -7.45 -9.46 4.57
CA GLN A 79 -8.13 -9.38 3.29
C GLN A 79 -7.85 -10.60 2.40
N PHE A 80 -6.72 -11.29 2.59
CA PHE A 80 -6.43 -12.53 1.87
C PHE A 80 -7.51 -13.60 2.13
N ALA A 81 -8.10 -13.61 3.33
CA ALA A 81 -9.23 -14.47 3.69
C ALA A 81 -10.59 -13.81 3.35
N MET A 82 -10.76 -12.51 3.65
CA MET A 82 -12.04 -11.83 3.44
C MET A 82 -12.42 -11.77 1.96
N VAL A 83 -11.47 -11.53 1.05
CA VAL A 83 -11.75 -11.48 -0.40
C VAL A 83 -12.40 -12.79 -0.88
N PRO A 84 -11.80 -13.98 -0.73
CA PRO A 84 -12.46 -15.21 -1.16
C PRO A 84 -13.76 -15.50 -0.37
N MET A 85 -13.81 -15.23 0.92
CA MET A 85 -15.03 -15.45 1.72
C MET A 85 -16.24 -14.66 1.19
N ASN A 86 -16.03 -13.47 0.65
CA ASN A 86 -17.09 -12.59 0.18
C ASN A 86 -17.34 -12.65 -1.32
N LEU A 87 -16.31 -12.91 -2.12
CA LEU A 87 -16.39 -12.74 -3.57
C LEU A 87 -16.33 -14.07 -4.35
N MET A 88 -15.81 -15.17 -3.76
CA MET A 88 -15.56 -16.44 -4.46
C MET A 88 -16.81 -17.34 -4.48
N LYS A 89 -17.89 -16.88 -5.13
CA LYS A 89 -19.22 -17.52 -5.14
C LYS A 89 -19.24 -18.83 -5.92
N THR A 90 -18.58 -18.88 -7.08
CA THR A 90 -18.40 -20.09 -7.88
C THR A 90 -17.31 -21.01 -7.34
N LYS A 91 -16.59 -20.55 -6.31
CA LYS A 91 -15.40 -21.17 -5.73
C LYS A 91 -14.22 -21.24 -6.70
N VAL A 92 -14.14 -20.34 -7.67
CA VAL A 92 -13.02 -20.21 -8.61
C VAL A 92 -12.54 -18.76 -8.63
N ALA A 93 -11.22 -18.54 -8.56
CA ALA A 93 -10.62 -17.23 -8.73
C ALA A 93 -9.21 -17.34 -9.33
N ASP A 94 -8.79 -16.31 -10.05
CA ASP A 94 -7.52 -16.26 -10.74
C ASP A 94 -6.57 -15.26 -10.09
N TYR A 95 -5.30 -15.63 -9.99
CA TYR A 95 -4.26 -14.86 -9.32
C TYR A 95 -3.05 -14.66 -10.23
N ILE A 96 -2.54 -13.42 -10.30
CA ILE A 96 -1.28 -13.08 -10.96
C ILE A 96 -0.22 -12.90 -9.87
N ILE A 97 0.78 -13.79 -9.85
CA ILE A 97 1.74 -13.90 -8.75
C ILE A 97 3.04 -13.18 -9.11
N THR A 98 3.11 -11.91 -8.74
CA THR A 98 4.27 -11.04 -8.98
C THR A 98 5.09 -10.74 -7.73
N GLY A 99 4.79 -11.41 -6.63
CA GLY A 99 5.52 -11.24 -5.37
C GLY A 99 4.96 -12.09 -4.23
N GLN A 100 5.59 -11.94 -3.07
CA GLN A 100 5.26 -12.73 -1.88
C GLN A 100 3.84 -12.46 -1.37
N TRP A 101 3.32 -11.24 -1.50
CA TRP A 101 2.00 -10.90 -0.99
C TRP A 101 0.90 -11.50 -1.87
N ALA A 102 1.00 -11.39 -3.19
CA ALA A 102 0.10 -12.08 -4.11
C ALA A 102 0.17 -13.61 -3.93
N LYS A 103 1.38 -14.17 -3.70
CA LYS A 103 1.55 -15.60 -3.40
C LYS A 103 0.83 -16.00 -2.11
N LYS A 104 0.91 -15.21 -1.04
CA LYS A 104 0.20 -15.49 0.22
C LYS A 104 -1.31 -15.40 0.05
N ALA A 105 -1.81 -14.38 -0.67
CA ALA A 105 -3.23 -14.25 -0.95
C ALA A 105 -3.76 -15.45 -1.76
N TRP A 106 -3.02 -15.89 -2.77
CA TRP A 106 -3.33 -17.09 -3.55
C TRP A 106 -3.34 -18.36 -2.69
N GLN A 107 -2.36 -18.52 -1.79
CA GLN A 107 -2.31 -19.68 -0.87
C GLN A 107 -3.48 -19.70 0.10
N GLU A 108 -3.88 -18.54 0.62
CA GLU A 108 -5.04 -18.38 1.48
C GLU A 108 -6.34 -18.73 0.74
N ALA A 109 -6.52 -18.21 -0.47
CA ALA A 109 -7.72 -18.46 -1.27
C ALA A 109 -7.96 -19.94 -1.59
N LYS A 110 -6.91 -20.76 -1.66
CA LYS A 110 -7.03 -22.23 -1.84
C LYS A 110 -7.77 -22.93 -0.71
N MET A 111 -7.90 -22.32 0.46
CA MET A 111 -8.69 -22.87 1.56
C MET A 111 -10.18 -22.74 1.33
N TYR A 112 -10.59 -21.86 0.39
CA TYR A 112 -11.99 -21.53 0.12
C TYR A 112 -12.51 -22.12 -1.20
N GLY A 113 -11.62 -22.44 -2.14
CA GLY A 113 -11.98 -22.96 -3.46
C GLY A 113 -10.77 -23.20 -4.36
N THR A 114 -11.00 -23.21 -5.66
CA THR A 114 -9.96 -23.30 -6.69
C THR A 114 -9.37 -21.93 -6.94
N ALA A 115 -8.12 -21.72 -6.56
CA ALA A 115 -7.37 -20.52 -6.88
C ALA A 115 -6.29 -20.86 -7.91
N ASN A 116 -6.45 -20.35 -9.15
CA ASN A 116 -5.51 -20.59 -10.24
C ASN A 116 -4.38 -19.55 -10.20
N ALA A 117 -3.14 -19.98 -10.41
CA ALA A 117 -2.03 -19.07 -10.68
C ALA A 117 -1.89 -18.91 -12.19
N VAL A 118 -2.56 -17.92 -12.77
CA VAL A 118 -2.65 -17.75 -14.25
C VAL A 118 -1.39 -17.13 -14.84
N SER A 119 -0.58 -16.44 -14.03
CA SER A 119 0.75 -15.95 -14.42
C SER A 119 1.62 -15.74 -13.19
N SER A 120 2.95 -15.79 -13.38
CA SER A 120 3.92 -15.57 -12.31
C SER A 120 5.26 -15.09 -12.85
N SER A 121 5.95 -14.22 -12.11
CA SER A 121 7.35 -13.82 -12.36
C SER A 121 8.34 -14.42 -11.35
N ALA A 122 7.98 -15.52 -10.72
CA ALA A 122 8.84 -16.21 -9.73
C ALA A 122 10.14 -16.77 -10.34
N ASP A 123 10.16 -17.05 -11.63
CA ASP A 123 11.31 -17.54 -12.42
C ASP A 123 12.53 -16.61 -12.33
N LYS A 124 12.30 -15.29 -12.17
CA LYS A 124 13.34 -14.27 -12.02
C LYS A 124 13.20 -13.51 -10.69
N THR A 125 12.83 -14.21 -9.63
CA THR A 125 12.71 -13.66 -8.27
C THR A 125 11.83 -12.40 -8.24
N PHE A 126 10.75 -12.39 -9.06
CA PHE A 126 9.77 -11.29 -9.15
C PHE A 126 10.38 -9.92 -9.54
N SER A 127 11.45 -9.92 -10.32
CA SER A 127 12.13 -8.69 -10.78
C SER A 127 11.44 -8.00 -11.97
N TYR A 128 10.33 -8.54 -12.45
CA TYR A 128 9.55 -7.98 -13.56
C TYR A 128 8.05 -8.27 -13.40
N ILE A 129 7.23 -7.55 -14.16
CA ILE A 129 5.80 -7.83 -14.33
C ILE A 129 5.63 -8.59 -15.65
N PRO A 130 4.99 -9.78 -15.65
CA PRO A 130 4.74 -10.53 -16.88
C PRO A 130 3.78 -9.78 -17.80
N ASP A 131 3.78 -10.14 -19.09
CA ASP A 131 2.75 -9.67 -19.99
C ASP A 131 1.39 -10.24 -19.56
N CYS A 132 0.47 -9.34 -19.27
CA CYS A 132 -0.88 -9.64 -18.79
C CYS A 132 -1.96 -9.21 -19.79
N SER A 133 -1.62 -9.02 -21.05
CA SER A 133 -2.55 -8.60 -22.11
C SER A 133 -3.50 -9.72 -22.56
N ASP A 134 -3.06 -10.98 -22.50
CA ASP A 134 -3.87 -12.15 -22.84
C ASP A 134 -3.56 -13.34 -21.93
N LEU A 135 -4.17 -13.34 -20.75
CA LEU A 135 -4.03 -14.39 -19.75
C LEU A 135 -5.11 -15.46 -19.91
N PRO A 136 -4.82 -16.73 -19.51
CA PRO A 136 -5.81 -17.81 -19.50
C PRO A 136 -6.77 -17.68 -18.32
N ILE A 137 -7.54 -16.58 -18.30
CA ILE A 137 -8.55 -16.33 -17.27
C ILE A 137 -9.66 -17.38 -17.39
N ASP A 138 -9.97 -18.01 -16.24
CA ASP A 138 -11.03 -19.01 -16.16
C ASP A 138 -12.42 -18.34 -16.36
N GLU A 139 -13.25 -18.91 -17.23
CA GLU A 139 -14.59 -18.38 -17.49
C GLU A 139 -15.49 -18.38 -16.27
N ASN A 140 -15.23 -19.26 -15.28
CA ASN A 140 -15.96 -19.34 -14.02
C ASN A 140 -15.30 -18.52 -12.90
N ALA A 141 -14.16 -17.88 -13.14
CA ALA A 141 -13.52 -17.07 -12.10
C ALA A 141 -14.44 -15.92 -11.65
N ASP A 142 -14.60 -15.77 -10.33
CA ASP A 142 -15.38 -14.68 -9.74
C ASP A 142 -14.59 -13.36 -9.77
N TYR A 143 -13.27 -13.42 -9.73
CA TYR A 143 -12.37 -12.26 -9.80
C TYR A 143 -10.96 -12.64 -10.26
N VAL A 144 -10.22 -11.62 -10.67
CA VAL A 144 -8.77 -11.71 -10.90
C VAL A 144 -8.07 -10.87 -9.83
N TYR A 145 -7.02 -11.42 -9.21
CA TYR A 145 -6.30 -10.78 -8.10
C TYR A 145 -4.88 -10.38 -8.48
N ILE A 146 -4.48 -9.17 -8.07
CA ILE A 146 -3.10 -8.67 -8.16
C ILE A 146 -2.65 -8.02 -6.84
N CYS A 147 -1.34 -7.99 -6.61
CA CYS A 147 -0.69 -7.03 -5.74
C CYS A 147 -0.03 -5.99 -6.64
N GLU A 148 -0.60 -4.77 -6.70
CA GLU A 148 -0.27 -3.80 -7.74
C GLU A 148 1.15 -3.25 -7.62
N ASN A 149 1.63 -3.07 -6.38
CA ASN A 149 3.01 -2.68 -6.09
C ASN A 149 3.66 -3.66 -5.13
N ASN A 150 4.71 -4.33 -5.58
CA ASN A 150 5.38 -5.38 -4.82
C ASN A 150 6.44 -4.79 -3.89
N THR A 151 6.08 -4.52 -2.65
CA THR A 151 6.90 -3.85 -1.62
C THR A 151 8.28 -4.48 -1.42
N ILE A 152 8.39 -5.81 -1.55
CA ILE A 152 9.64 -6.56 -1.33
C ILE A 152 10.54 -6.47 -2.55
N TYR A 153 9.97 -6.60 -3.73
CA TYR A 153 10.71 -6.79 -4.99
C TYR A 153 10.84 -5.51 -5.81
N GLY A 154 10.07 -4.46 -5.49
CA GLY A 154 10.15 -3.15 -6.15
C GLY A 154 9.53 -3.09 -7.53
N THR A 155 8.71 -4.07 -7.91
CA THR A 155 7.95 -4.06 -9.16
C THR A 155 6.56 -3.47 -9.00
N LYS A 156 6.04 -2.84 -10.06
CA LYS A 156 4.70 -2.25 -10.10
C LYS A 156 4.01 -2.56 -11.42
N PHE A 157 2.70 -2.83 -11.36
CA PHE A 157 1.84 -2.84 -12.55
C PHE A 157 1.61 -1.40 -13.03
N TRP A 158 2.21 -1.04 -14.14
CA TRP A 158 1.95 0.25 -14.84
C TRP A 158 0.78 0.14 -15.82
N GLN A 159 0.46 -1.08 -16.20
CA GLN A 159 -0.71 -1.41 -16.99
C GLN A 159 -1.48 -2.51 -16.26
N LEU A 160 -2.78 -2.33 -16.10
CA LEU A 160 -3.64 -3.33 -15.48
C LEU A 160 -3.78 -4.55 -16.39
N PRO A 161 -3.94 -5.76 -15.83
CA PRO A 161 -4.13 -6.96 -16.61
C PRO A 161 -5.47 -6.94 -17.35
N ASN A 162 -5.52 -7.60 -18.51
CA ASN A 162 -6.77 -7.91 -19.16
C ASN A 162 -7.48 -9.05 -18.41
N THR A 163 -8.50 -8.70 -17.64
CA THR A 163 -9.26 -9.65 -16.82
C THR A 163 -10.39 -10.36 -17.58
N LYS A 164 -10.51 -10.10 -18.89
CA LYS A 164 -11.62 -10.62 -19.74
C LYS A 164 -13.01 -10.32 -19.15
N GLY A 165 -13.14 -9.14 -18.53
CA GLY A 165 -14.40 -8.66 -17.93
C GLY A 165 -14.67 -9.13 -16.49
N LYS A 166 -13.77 -9.92 -15.89
CA LYS A 166 -13.90 -10.29 -14.47
C LYS A 166 -13.53 -9.12 -13.57
N PRO A 167 -14.15 -8.99 -12.38
CA PRO A 167 -13.76 -7.99 -11.40
C PRO A 167 -12.27 -8.08 -11.06
N LEU A 168 -11.55 -6.96 -11.13
CA LEU A 168 -10.17 -6.88 -10.66
C LEU A 168 -10.15 -6.57 -9.17
N VAL A 169 -9.48 -7.40 -8.38
CA VAL A 169 -9.19 -7.17 -6.96
C VAL A 169 -7.71 -6.85 -6.82
N SER A 170 -7.39 -5.70 -6.24
CA SER A 170 -6.02 -5.22 -6.13
C SER A 170 -5.62 -4.88 -4.69
N ASP A 171 -4.51 -5.49 -4.20
CA ASP A 171 -3.79 -5.00 -3.03
C ASP A 171 -2.91 -3.83 -3.45
N VAL A 172 -3.31 -2.63 -3.04
CA VAL A 172 -2.60 -1.38 -3.30
C VAL A 172 -1.83 -0.85 -2.08
N SER A 173 -1.64 -1.65 -1.04
CA SER A 173 -1.08 -1.21 0.24
C SER A 173 0.17 -0.34 0.11
N SER A 174 1.09 -0.65 -0.80
CA SER A 174 2.35 0.10 -0.93
C SER A 174 2.37 1.15 -2.03
N CYS A 175 1.27 1.33 -2.75
CA CYS A 175 1.09 2.43 -3.71
C CYS A 175 -0.23 3.21 -3.51
N PHE A 176 -0.96 2.97 -2.41
CA PHE A 176 -2.22 3.64 -2.13
C PHE A 176 -2.02 5.15 -2.08
N LEU A 177 -2.78 5.91 -2.89
CA LEU A 177 -2.67 7.37 -3.04
C LEU A 177 -1.27 7.87 -3.45
N SER A 178 -0.50 7.07 -4.18
CA SER A 178 0.80 7.51 -4.71
C SER A 178 0.68 8.22 -6.07
N GLU A 179 -0.45 8.05 -6.74
CA GLU A 179 -0.77 8.60 -8.04
C GLU A 179 -2.28 8.50 -8.31
N PRO A 180 -2.82 9.20 -9.34
CA PRO A 180 -4.20 9.02 -9.77
C PRO A 180 -4.48 7.60 -10.27
N VAL A 181 -5.66 7.09 -9.95
CA VAL A 181 -6.16 5.81 -10.42
C VAL A 181 -7.59 5.96 -10.94
N ASP A 182 -7.94 5.23 -11.99
CA ASP A 182 -9.31 5.08 -12.44
C ASP A 182 -9.98 3.95 -11.65
N VAL A 183 -10.68 4.32 -10.58
CA VAL A 183 -11.36 3.37 -9.68
C VAL A 183 -12.34 2.47 -10.42
N THR A 184 -12.93 2.94 -11.54
CA THR A 184 -13.92 2.19 -12.31
C THR A 184 -13.38 0.91 -12.97
N LYS A 185 -12.06 0.81 -13.08
CA LYS A 185 -11.38 -0.40 -13.62
C LYS A 185 -11.25 -1.53 -12.61
N TYR A 186 -11.62 -1.28 -11.36
CA TYR A 186 -11.48 -2.27 -10.29
C TYR A 186 -12.86 -2.69 -9.77
N GLY A 187 -12.99 -3.96 -9.45
CA GLY A 187 -14.08 -4.43 -8.60
C GLY A 187 -13.80 -4.06 -7.14
N MET A 188 -12.54 -4.15 -6.73
CA MET A 188 -12.10 -3.83 -5.37
C MET A 188 -10.65 -3.39 -5.34
N LEU A 189 -10.39 -2.30 -4.62
CA LEU A 189 -9.06 -1.87 -4.18
C LEU A 189 -9.00 -1.98 -2.66
N TYR A 190 -7.90 -2.47 -2.10
CA TYR A 190 -7.71 -2.41 -0.66
C TYR A 190 -6.24 -2.22 -0.29
N GLY A 191 -6.00 -1.71 0.91
CA GLY A 191 -4.64 -1.56 1.39
C GLY A 191 -4.54 -1.35 2.89
N GLY A 192 -3.48 -1.92 3.48
CA GLY A 192 -3.04 -1.57 4.82
C GLY A 192 -2.40 -0.19 4.81
N VAL A 193 -2.93 0.73 5.59
CA VAL A 193 -2.56 2.16 5.51
C VAL A 193 -1.15 2.48 6.01
N GLN A 194 -0.53 1.60 6.81
CA GLN A 194 0.76 1.81 7.50
C GLN A 194 1.97 2.00 6.56
N LYS A 195 1.78 1.83 5.27
CA LYS A 195 2.85 2.03 4.28
C LYS A 195 2.87 3.47 3.79
N ASN A 196 1.78 3.96 3.24
CA ASN A 196 1.79 5.23 2.52
C ASN A 196 0.81 6.29 3.04
N ILE A 197 -0.23 5.93 3.79
CA ILE A 197 -1.36 6.83 4.05
C ILE A 197 -1.85 6.88 5.50
N GLY A 198 -1.16 6.23 6.44
CA GLY A 198 -1.58 6.27 7.84
C GLY A 198 -0.74 5.40 8.77
N PRO A 199 -1.16 5.21 10.02
CA PRO A 199 -0.50 4.34 11.00
C PRO A 199 -0.93 2.87 10.83
N ALA A 200 -0.21 1.94 11.47
CA ALA A 200 -0.65 0.55 11.56
C ALA A 200 -2.01 0.42 12.27
N GLY A 201 -2.83 -0.55 11.83
CA GLY A 201 -4.09 -0.92 12.46
C GLY A 201 -5.34 -0.64 11.61
N VAL A 202 -5.24 0.14 10.54
CA VAL A 202 -6.34 0.41 9.60
C VAL A 202 -6.10 -0.29 8.28
N VAL A 203 -7.17 -0.84 7.72
CA VAL A 203 -7.29 -1.23 6.31
C VAL A 203 -8.39 -0.40 5.67
N ILE A 204 -8.14 0.12 4.50
CA ILE A 204 -9.16 0.77 3.68
C ILE A 204 -9.46 -0.14 2.50
N ALA A 205 -10.75 -0.36 2.23
CA ALA A 205 -11.22 -1.02 1.03
C ALA A 205 -12.21 -0.13 0.29
N VAL A 206 -12.03 -0.03 -1.02
CA VAL A 206 -12.95 0.64 -1.96
C VAL A 206 -13.53 -0.46 -2.83
N ILE A 207 -14.81 -0.74 -2.67
CA ILE A 207 -15.48 -1.92 -3.24
C ILE A 207 -16.69 -1.48 -4.05
N ARG A 208 -16.81 -1.96 -5.28
CA ARG A 208 -17.99 -1.73 -6.11
C ARG A 208 -19.23 -2.37 -5.45
N GLU A 209 -20.30 -1.61 -5.38
CA GLU A 209 -21.48 -1.95 -4.56
C GLU A 209 -22.14 -3.28 -4.95
N ASP A 210 -22.15 -3.64 -6.25
CA ASP A 210 -22.68 -4.91 -6.74
C ASP A 210 -21.94 -6.15 -6.22
N LEU A 211 -20.71 -5.99 -5.74
CA LEU A 211 -19.91 -7.06 -5.13
C LEU A 211 -20.19 -7.24 -3.63
N ILE A 212 -20.90 -6.29 -2.99
CA ILE A 212 -21.23 -6.33 -1.56
C ILE A 212 -22.64 -6.95 -1.41
N THR A 213 -22.72 -8.25 -1.18
CA THR A 213 -23.99 -8.99 -1.13
C THR A 213 -24.10 -9.85 0.13
N GLU A 214 -25.30 -10.37 0.41
CA GLU A 214 -25.51 -11.40 1.45
C GLU A 214 -24.98 -12.78 1.02
N ASP A 215 -24.84 -12.99 -0.29
CA ASP A 215 -24.33 -14.24 -0.85
C ASP A 215 -22.81 -14.31 -0.67
N VAL A 216 -22.39 -14.89 0.44
CA VAL A 216 -20.99 -15.11 0.83
C VAL A 216 -20.76 -16.59 1.12
N LEU A 217 -19.54 -17.04 1.20
CA LEU A 217 -19.25 -18.44 1.51
C LEU A 217 -19.87 -18.85 2.86
N PRO A 218 -20.47 -20.07 2.95
CA PRO A 218 -21.04 -20.56 4.21
C PRO A 218 -20.04 -20.52 5.36
N GLY A 219 -20.49 -20.07 6.52
CA GLY A 219 -19.64 -19.96 7.71
C GLY A 219 -18.80 -18.67 7.78
N THR A 220 -18.94 -17.73 6.82
CA THR A 220 -18.28 -16.44 6.89
C THR A 220 -18.73 -15.67 8.14
N PRO A 221 -17.83 -15.38 9.09
CA PRO A 221 -18.16 -14.64 10.32
C PRO A 221 -18.69 -13.23 10.03
N THR A 222 -19.58 -12.74 10.88
CA THR A 222 -20.20 -11.40 10.73
C THR A 222 -19.16 -10.29 10.49
N MET A 223 -18.09 -10.25 11.28
CA MET A 223 -17.05 -9.22 11.16
C MET A 223 -16.14 -9.37 9.93
N LEU A 224 -16.23 -10.48 9.20
CA LEU A 224 -15.48 -10.70 7.96
C LEU A 224 -16.35 -10.51 6.71
N ARG A 225 -17.60 -10.05 6.86
CA ARG A 225 -18.50 -9.73 5.74
C ARG A 225 -18.35 -8.25 5.37
N TYR A 226 -18.06 -7.93 4.12
CA TYR A 226 -18.03 -6.54 3.66
C TYR A 226 -19.35 -5.83 3.84
N LYS A 227 -20.48 -6.55 3.67
CA LYS A 227 -21.80 -6.00 3.88
C LYS A 227 -22.04 -5.52 5.31
N THR A 228 -21.54 -6.24 6.31
CA THR A 228 -21.61 -5.80 7.71
C THR A 228 -20.98 -4.41 7.91
N HIS A 229 -19.82 -4.20 7.31
CA HIS A 229 -19.11 -2.91 7.39
C HIS A 229 -19.83 -1.83 6.57
N ALA A 230 -20.28 -2.16 5.36
CA ALA A 230 -20.96 -1.22 4.47
C ALA A 230 -22.29 -0.72 5.06
N ASP A 231 -23.13 -1.62 5.57
CA ASP A 231 -24.44 -1.27 6.14
C ASP A 231 -24.33 -0.44 7.44
N ASN A 232 -23.16 -0.45 8.09
CA ASN A 232 -22.94 0.25 9.35
C ASN A 232 -21.89 1.39 9.25
N GLY A 233 -21.55 1.85 8.04
CA GLY A 233 -20.59 2.93 7.84
C GLY A 233 -19.24 2.67 8.53
N SER A 234 -18.75 1.43 8.48
CA SER A 234 -17.53 0.94 9.14
C SER A 234 -17.57 0.96 10.67
N MET A 235 -18.73 1.19 11.27
CA MET A 235 -18.91 1.33 12.73
C MET A 235 -19.89 0.30 13.32
N TYR A 236 -19.92 -0.91 12.77
CA TYR A 236 -20.65 -2.03 13.36
C TYR A 236 -20.19 -2.27 14.83
N ASN A 237 -18.90 -2.28 15.05
CA ASN A 237 -18.28 -2.19 16.37
C ASN A 237 -17.35 -0.96 16.43
N THR A 238 -16.66 -0.75 17.55
CA THR A 238 -15.69 0.34 17.67
C THR A 238 -14.57 0.19 16.62
N PRO A 239 -14.45 1.15 15.69
CA PRO A 239 -13.42 1.12 14.66
C PRO A 239 -12.05 1.50 15.22
N PRO A 240 -10.95 1.40 14.47
CA PRO A 240 -9.63 1.90 14.87
C PRO A 240 -9.60 3.45 14.82
N ALA A 241 -10.34 4.07 15.74
CA ALA A 241 -10.76 5.48 15.72
C ALA A 241 -9.60 6.45 15.48
N TYR A 242 -8.54 6.35 16.29
CA TYR A 242 -7.37 7.23 16.16
C TYR A 242 -6.60 7.01 14.85
N GLY A 243 -6.52 5.76 14.39
CA GLY A 243 -5.90 5.43 13.10
C GLY A 243 -6.63 6.07 11.92
N ILE A 244 -7.97 6.05 11.94
CA ILE A 244 -8.82 6.67 10.91
C ILE A 244 -8.64 8.21 10.94
N TYR A 245 -8.60 8.81 12.13
CA TYR A 245 -8.32 10.24 12.30
C TYR A 245 -6.98 10.63 11.68
N ILE A 246 -5.90 9.87 11.92
CA ILE A 246 -4.59 10.11 11.29
C ILE A 246 -4.65 9.93 9.77
N CYS A 247 -5.36 8.92 9.25
CA CYS A 247 -5.58 8.77 7.81
C CYS A 247 -6.25 10.01 7.23
N GLY A 248 -7.32 10.52 7.86
CA GLY A 248 -7.99 11.75 7.45
C GLY A 248 -7.04 12.95 7.39
N LYS A 249 -6.15 13.11 8.37
CA LYS A 249 -5.09 14.14 8.35
C LYS A 249 -4.13 13.97 7.17
N VAL A 250 -3.74 12.73 6.86
CA VAL A 250 -2.91 12.46 5.68
C VAL A 250 -3.65 12.77 4.39
N PHE A 251 -4.95 12.49 4.29
CA PHE A 251 -5.75 12.83 3.10
C PHE A 251 -5.83 14.34 2.91
N GLN A 252 -6.06 15.11 3.98
CA GLN A 252 -6.03 16.57 3.94
C GLN A 252 -4.67 17.11 3.54
N TRP A 253 -3.59 16.51 4.03
CA TRP A 253 -2.24 16.85 3.60
C TRP A 253 -2.06 16.60 2.10
N LEU A 254 -2.50 15.45 1.55
CA LEU A 254 -2.42 15.15 0.11
C LEU A 254 -3.23 16.16 -0.73
N LEU A 255 -4.43 16.55 -0.27
CA LEU A 255 -5.25 17.58 -0.91
C LEU A 255 -4.52 18.94 -0.91
N SER A 256 -3.91 19.33 0.22
CA SER A 256 -3.16 20.58 0.33
C SER A 256 -1.91 20.63 -0.55
N MET A 257 -1.36 19.44 -0.90
CA MET A 257 -0.23 19.30 -1.80
C MET A 257 -0.61 19.40 -3.30
N GLY A 258 -1.90 19.58 -3.61
CA GLY A 258 -2.41 19.64 -4.98
C GLY A 258 -3.02 18.33 -5.50
N GLY A 259 -3.32 17.39 -4.61
CA GLY A 259 -3.95 16.11 -4.95
C GLY A 259 -2.98 15.10 -5.59
N LEU A 260 -3.55 14.03 -6.15
CA LEU A 260 -2.75 12.87 -6.59
C LEU A 260 -1.88 13.15 -7.82
N GLU A 261 -2.25 14.09 -8.71
CA GLU A 261 -1.40 14.48 -9.85
C GLU A 261 -0.09 15.10 -9.36
N ALA A 262 -0.17 16.09 -8.47
CA ALA A 262 1.02 16.74 -7.90
C ALA A 262 1.87 15.75 -7.07
N ILE A 263 1.24 14.82 -6.37
CA ILE A 263 1.92 13.76 -5.62
C ILE A 263 2.66 12.81 -6.57
N ARG A 264 2.05 12.42 -7.68
CA ARG A 264 2.70 11.59 -8.71
C ARG A 264 3.94 12.28 -9.27
N GLU A 265 3.84 13.56 -9.64
CA GLU A 265 4.99 14.33 -10.13
C GLU A 265 6.14 14.34 -9.12
N ARG A 266 5.83 14.59 -7.84
CA ARG A 266 6.82 14.51 -6.74
C ARG A 266 7.44 13.13 -6.62
N ASN A 267 6.63 12.07 -6.67
CA ASN A 267 7.11 10.70 -6.54
C ASN A 267 8.01 10.30 -7.72
N VAL A 268 7.64 10.71 -8.94
CA VAL A 268 8.48 10.50 -10.13
C VAL A 268 9.82 11.22 -9.99
N ALA A 269 9.81 12.51 -9.65
CA ALA A 269 11.03 13.28 -9.47
C ALA A 269 11.93 12.69 -8.37
N LYS A 270 11.33 12.29 -7.25
CA LYS A 270 12.03 11.68 -6.12
C LYS A 270 12.64 10.31 -6.47
N ALA A 271 11.87 9.44 -7.11
CA ALA A 271 12.36 8.12 -7.53
C ALA A 271 13.45 8.25 -8.60
N LYS A 272 13.34 9.23 -9.49
CA LYS A 272 14.34 9.50 -10.52
C LYS A 272 15.72 9.81 -9.91
N VAL A 273 15.81 10.58 -8.82
CA VAL A 273 17.08 10.87 -8.12
C VAL A 273 17.80 9.58 -7.75
N LEU A 274 17.11 8.60 -7.18
CA LEU A 274 17.71 7.34 -6.76
C LEU A 274 17.99 6.42 -7.95
N TYR A 275 17.06 6.29 -8.89
CA TYR A 275 17.24 5.40 -10.04
C TYR A 275 18.32 5.88 -11.01
N ASP A 276 18.44 7.19 -11.25
CA ASP A 276 19.53 7.73 -12.10
C ASP A 276 20.89 7.40 -11.48
N PHE A 277 21.03 7.50 -10.17
CA PHE A 277 22.26 7.11 -9.48
C PHE A 277 22.51 5.60 -9.61
N LEU A 278 21.53 4.76 -9.32
CA LEU A 278 21.67 3.29 -9.42
C LEU A 278 22.02 2.82 -10.84
N ASP A 279 21.52 3.52 -11.86
CA ASP A 279 21.80 3.20 -13.26
C ASP A 279 23.22 3.64 -13.71
N ALA A 280 23.85 4.58 -12.99
CA ALA A 280 25.19 5.09 -13.28
C ALA A 280 26.27 4.51 -12.36
N SER A 281 25.91 4.03 -11.17
CA SER A 281 26.83 3.49 -10.16
C SER A 281 27.56 2.25 -10.65
N GLN A 282 28.83 2.12 -10.26
CA GLN A 282 29.63 0.92 -10.51
C GLN A 282 29.49 -0.10 -9.36
N LEU A 283 29.05 0.36 -8.19
CA LEU A 283 28.92 -0.45 -6.98
C LEU A 283 27.48 -0.86 -6.70
N PHE A 284 26.51 0.05 -6.83
CA PHE A 284 25.11 -0.20 -6.48
C PHE A 284 24.26 -0.49 -7.70
N HIS A 285 23.49 -1.58 -7.67
CA HIS A 285 22.66 -2.01 -8.79
C HIS A 285 21.22 -2.23 -8.39
N GLY A 286 20.27 -1.66 -9.14
CA GLY A 286 18.85 -1.94 -8.98
C GLY A 286 18.51 -3.36 -9.43
N THR A 287 17.61 -4.03 -8.70
CA THR A 287 17.25 -5.44 -8.96
C THR A 287 16.06 -5.61 -9.92
N VAL A 288 15.42 -4.51 -10.34
CA VAL A 288 14.17 -4.51 -11.11
C VAL A 288 14.40 -4.05 -12.53
N VAL A 289 13.77 -4.70 -13.51
CA VAL A 289 13.78 -4.25 -14.92
C VAL A 289 13.17 -2.84 -15.01
N LYS A 290 13.80 -1.95 -15.79
CA LYS A 290 13.51 -0.51 -15.80
C LYS A 290 12.03 -0.17 -16.01
N LYS A 291 11.36 -0.87 -16.92
CA LYS A 291 9.94 -0.61 -17.25
C LYS A 291 8.95 -0.90 -16.11
N ASP A 292 9.34 -1.74 -15.16
CA ASP A 292 8.47 -2.25 -14.09
C ASP A 292 8.84 -1.69 -12.70
N ARG A 293 9.76 -0.71 -12.64
CA ARG A 293 10.24 -0.11 -11.40
C ARG A 293 9.15 0.61 -10.63
N SER A 294 9.08 0.35 -9.32
CA SER A 294 8.19 1.05 -8.38
C SER A 294 8.69 2.45 -8.07
N LEU A 295 7.79 3.41 -7.91
CA LEU A 295 8.10 4.74 -7.36
C LEU A 295 8.15 4.75 -5.82
N MET A 296 7.71 3.66 -5.17
CA MET A 296 7.56 3.59 -3.71
C MET A 296 8.64 2.77 -3.02
N ASN A 297 9.08 1.67 -3.64
CA ASN A 297 10.02 0.73 -3.05
C ASN A 297 11.14 0.43 -4.04
N VAL A 298 12.35 0.81 -3.68
CA VAL A 298 13.55 0.69 -4.53
C VAL A 298 14.52 -0.29 -3.90
N PRO A 299 14.51 -1.57 -4.29
CA PRO A 299 15.53 -2.53 -3.87
C PRO A 299 16.81 -2.39 -4.71
N PHE A 300 17.94 -2.55 -4.06
CA PHE A 300 19.26 -2.49 -4.69
C PHE A 300 20.29 -3.31 -3.91
N VAL A 301 21.37 -3.69 -4.56
CA VAL A 301 22.46 -4.55 -4.04
C VAL A 301 23.80 -4.02 -4.48
N THR A 302 24.88 -4.41 -3.79
CA THR A 302 26.25 -4.25 -4.28
C THR A 302 26.76 -5.50 -5.01
N GLY A 303 26.05 -6.62 -4.85
CA GLY A 303 26.52 -7.95 -5.33
C GLY A 303 27.39 -8.69 -4.32
N ASP A 304 27.79 -8.04 -3.23
CA ASP A 304 28.55 -8.61 -2.11
C ASP A 304 27.77 -8.42 -0.80
N ALA A 305 27.42 -9.52 -0.15
CA ALA A 305 26.59 -9.50 1.06
C ALA A 305 27.30 -8.85 2.27
N GLU A 306 28.63 -8.93 2.35
CA GLU A 306 29.41 -8.28 3.43
C GLU A 306 29.43 -6.77 3.22
N LEU A 307 29.56 -6.33 1.97
CA LEU A 307 29.53 -4.93 1.60
C LEU A 307 28.13 -4.33 1.76
N ASP A 308 27.06 -5.07 1.41
CA ASP A 308 25.67 -4.71 1.70
C ASP A 308 25.47 -4.46 3.21
N ALA A 309 25.96 -5.38 4.06
CA ALA A 309 25.85 -5.26 5.52
C ALA A 309 26.68 -4.06 6.06
N LYS A 310 27.86 -3.83 5.51
CA LYS A 310 28.73 -2.67 5.84
C LYS A 310 28.01 -1.36 5.51
N PHE A 311 27.42 -1.27 4.31
CA PHE A 311 26.64 -0.11 3.88
C PHE A 311 25.45 0.15 4.82
N VAL A 312 24.64 -0.85 5.11
CA VAL A 312 23.46 -0.71 5.99
C VAL A 312 23.87 -0.15 7.35
N LYS A 313 24.95 -0.66 7.95
CA LYS A 313 25.45 -0.20 9.26
C LYS A 313 25.96 1.25 9.20
N ALA A 314 26.70 1.60 8.15
CA ALA A 314 27.22 2.96 7.95
C ALA A 314 26.06 3.97 7.71
N ALA A 315 25.08 3.58 6.90
CA ALA A 315 23.90 4.40 6.62
C ALA A 315 23.08 4.66 7.89
N GLU A 316 22.88 3.63 8.73
CA GLU A 316 22.15 3.77 9.99
C GLU A 316 22.86 4.75 10.93
N ALA A 317 24.18 4.67 11.05
CA ALA A 317 25.00 5.60 11.82
C ALA A 317 24.92 7.04 11.28
N ALA A 318 24.70 7.22 9.97
CA ALA A 318 24.50 8.51 9.32
C ALA A 318 23.07 9.03 9.36
N GLY A 319 22.12 8.31 10.01
CA GLY A 319 20.74 8.71 10.18
C GLY A 319 19.79 8.27 9.05
N PHE A 320 20.21 7.33 8.18
CA PHE A 320 19.39 6.68 7.18
C PHE A 320 18.96 5.29 7.69
N VAL A 321 17.79 5.20 8.31
CA VAL A 321 17.39 3.99 9.01
C VAL A 321 16.49 3.07 8.16
N SER A 322 16.49 1.77 8.49
CA SER A 322 15.63 0.75 7.89
C SER A 322 15.90 0.48 6.39
N LEU A 323 17.14 0.65 5.93
CA LEU A 323 17.55 0.37 4.55
C LEU A 323 17.79 -1.12 4.28
N LYS A 324 17.95 -1.97 5.31
CA LYS A 324 18.19 -3.42 5.10
C LYS A 324 17.07 -4.03 4.25
N GLY A 325 17.46 -4.73 3.18
CA GLY A 325 16.55 -5.42 2.27
C GLY A 325 15.83 -6.60 2.93
N HIS A 326 14.78 -7.08 2.26
CA HIS A 326 14.06 -8.26 2.74
C HIS A 326 14.92 -9.52 2.55
N ARG A 327 14.84 -10.46 3.52
CA ARG A 327 15.66 -11.70 3.52
C ARG A 327 15.59 -12.53 2.21
N THR A 328 14.54 -12.39 1.42
CA THR A 328 14.35 -13.12 0.15
C THR A 328 15.05 -12.48 -1.04
N VAL A 329 15.40 -11.20 -0.94
CA VAL A 329 16.11 -10.44 -1.99
C VAL A 329 17.54 -10.15 -1.57
N GLY A 330 17.77 -9.94 -0.27
CA GLY A 330 19.06 -9.47 0.24
C GLY A 330 19.22 -7.96 0.05
N GLY A 331 20.45 -7.51 0.12
CA GLY A 331 20.84 -6.13 -0.16
C GLY A 331 20.11 -5.08 0.68
N MET A 332 19.76 -4.01 0.02
CA MET A 332 19.10 -2.84 0.60
C MET A 332 17.72 -2.61 -0.07
N ARG A 333 16.86 -1.85 0.62
CA ARG A 333 15.63 -1.32 0.04
C ARG A 333 15.33 0.04 0.62
N ALA A 334 15.29 1.06 -0.22
CA ALA A 334 14.77 2.37 0.12
C ALA A 334 13.26 2.44 -0.17
N SER A 335 12.43 2.51 0.87
CA SER A 335 11.01 2.78 0.74
C SER A 335 10.79 4.29 0.86
N ILE A 336 10.48 4.93 -0.28
CA ILE A 336 10.46 6.38 -0.46
C ILE A 336 9.04 6.95 -0.59
N TYR A 337 8.09 6.35 0.07
CA TYR A 337 6.67 6.70 0.08
C TYR A 337 6.38 8.20 0.00
N ASN A 338 5.11 8.59 -0.16
CA ASN A 338 4.70 9.99 -0.36
C ASN A 338 5.34 10.97 0.63
N ALA A 339 5.41 10.59 1.92
CA ALA A 339 5.90 11.45 2.98
C ALA A 339 7.43 11.59 3.06
N MET A 340 8.21 10.73 2.37
CA MET A 340 9.66 10.89 2.30
C MET A 340 10.00 12.15 1.48
N PRO A 341 10.69 13.14 2.05
CA PRO A 341 11.07 14.33 1.31
C PRO A 341 12.11 14.02 0.23
N VAL A 342 12.09 14.75 -0.88
CA VAL A 342 13.07 14.62 -1.97
C VAL A 342 14.50 14.81 -1.45
N GLU A 343 14.68 15.76 -0.53
CA GLU A 343 15.96 16.00 0.17
C GLU A 343 16.50 14.76 0.86
N GLY A 344 15.64 13.95 1.51
CA GLY A 344 16.06 12.72 2.17
C GLY A 344 16.61 11.69 1.19
N VAL A 345 16.02 11.59 0.00
CA VAL A 345 16.50 10.70 -1.07
C VAL A 345 17.80 11.25 -1.67
N GLN A 346 17.90 12.57 -1.86
CA GLN A 346 19.14 13.20 -2.35
C GLN A 346 20.30 12.97 -1.39
N LYS A 347 20.08 13.17 -0.08
CA LYS A 347 21.12 12.91 0.93
C LYS A 347 21.54 11.44 0.99
N LEU A 348 20.58 10.51 0.79
CA LEU A 348 20.92 9.10 0.68
C LEU A 348 21.83 8.85 -0.53
N VAL A 349 21.50 9.40 -1.70
CA VAL A 349 22.33 9.28 -2.91
C VAL A 349 23.71 9.89 -2.72
N ASP A 350 23.82 11.05 -2.08
CA ASP A 350 25.11 11.68 -1.78
C ASP A 350 25.96 10.80 -0.84
N PHE A 351 25.34 10.20 0.16
CA PHE A 351 25.97 9.23 1.04
C PHE A 351 26.42 7.96 0.29
N MET A 352 25.59 7.45 -0.62
CA MET A 352 25.92 6.29 -1.47
C MET A 352 27.14 6.58 -2.36
N LYS A 353 27.22 7.77 -2.98
CA LYS A 353 28.39 8.20 -3.77
C LYS A 353 29.67 8.25 -2.93
N GLN A 354 29.58 8.80 -1.72
CA GLN A 354 30.71 8.80 -0.82
C GLN A 354 31.15 7.37 -0.47
N PHE A 355 30.22 6.51 -0.10
CA PHE A 355 30.51 5.12 0.22
C PHE A 355 31.13 4.37 -0.96
N GLU A 356 30.66 4.60 -2.19
CA GLU A 356 31.23 4.02 -3.42
C GLU A 356 32.68 4.44 -3.66
N THR A 357 33.05 5.69 -3.36
CA THR A 357 34.42 6.16 -3.51
C THR A 357 35.40 5.61 -2.44
N GLU A 358 34.87 5.18 -1.30
CA GLU A 358 35.63 4.65 -0.17
C GLU A 358 35.81 3.12 -0.20
N ASN A 359 35.09 2.42 -1.10
CA ASN A 359 35.05 0.95 -1.16
C ASN A 359 35.14 0.39 -2.58
#